data_3c967827ed92173057deadd38056872b
#
_entry.id   3c967827ed92173057deadd38056872b
#
_cell.length_a   1.000
_cell.length_b   1.000
_cell.length_c   1.000
_cell.angle_alpha   90.00
_cell.angle_beta   90.00
_cell.angle_gamma   90.00
#
_symmetry.space_group_name_H-M   'P 1'
#
loop_
_entity.id
_entity.type
_entity.pdbx_description
1 polymer ?
#
loop_
_entity_poly.entity_id
_entity_poly.type
_entity_poly.pdbx_seq_one_letter_code
_entity_poly.pdbx_strand_id
1 'polypeptide(L)'
;MNSDSLAAELVAAREQGGRCNSLPDIKTVDEAYALQAAVNACEGQAPIGFKIGATLDAAMEMLNLDTPFHGEIFKAYHRDQGERIAVFDSQPTSVETEFVVGLGRDIKRGTAEISVDDAVSYTHLTLPTICSV
;
A
#
# COMPACT_ATOMS: atom_id res chain seq x y z
N MET A 1 -18.61 -5.30 -14.61
CA MET A 1 -18.83 -4.86 -13.20
C MET A 1 -18.33 -3.43 -13.14
N ASN A 2 -19.06 -2.51 -12.49
CA ASN A 2 -18.59 -1.14 -12.33
C ASN A 2 -17.44 -1.13 -11.33
N SER A 3 -16.38 -0.36 -11.56
CA SER A 3 -15.20 -0.25 -10.68
C SER A 3 -15.59 0.06 -9.23
N ASP A 4 -16.60 0.90 -9.02
CA ASP A 4 -17.07 1.27 -7.67
C ASP A 4 -17.71 0.09 -6.92
N SER A 5 -18.47 -0.76 -7.61
CA SER A 5 -19.06 -1.96 -7.02
C SER A 5 -17.99 -2.97 -6.60
N LEU A 6 -16.96 -3.13 -7.41
CA LEU A 6 -15.83 -4.00 -7.11
C LEU A 6 -14.98 -3.43 -5.96
N ALA A 7 -14.75 -2.12 -5.96
CA ALA A 7 -14.00 -1.45 -4.89
C ALA A 7 -14.70 -1.66 -3.52
N ALA A 8 -16.01 -1.48 -3.47
CA ALA A 8 -16.79 -1.73 -2.26
C ALA A 8 -16.74 -3.21 -1.81
N GLU A 9 -16.77 -4.16 -2.75
CA GLU A 9 -16.63 -5.59 -2.46
C GLU A 9 -15.23 -5.91 -1.88
N LEU A 10 -14.16 -5.31 -2.44
CA LEU A 10 -12.79 -5.48 -1.96
C LEU A 10 -12.61 -4.94 -0.53
N VAL A 11 -13.15 -3.77 -0.23
CA VAL A 11 -13.10 -3.19 1.12
C VAL A 11 -13.87 -4.07 2.11
N ALA A 12 -15.09 -4.47 1.77
CA ALA A 12 -15.89 -5.36 2.62
C ALA A 12 -15.22 -6.71 2.86
N ALA A 13 -14.57 -7.29 1.83
CA ALA A 13 -13.82 -8.54 1.97
C ALA A 13 -12.62 -8.39 2.92
N ARG A 14 -11.90 -7.25 2.85
CA ARG A 14 -10.79 -6.93 3.75
C ARG A 14 -11.26 -6.83 5.21
N GLU A 15 -12.32 -6.09 5.46
CA GLU A 15 -12.86 -5.88 6.81
C GLU A 15 -13.41 -7.15 7.46
N GLN A 16 -13.97 -8.05 6.67
CA GLN A 16 -14.66 -9.25 7.16
C GLN A 16 -13.79 -10.52 7.06
N GLY A 17 -12.56 -10.43 6.55
CA GLY A 17 -11.73 -11.59 6.27
C GLY A 17 -12.30 -12.49 5.17
N GLY A 18 -13.10 -11.91 4.28
CA GLY A 18 -13.73 -12.59 3.17
C GLY A 18 -12.84 -12.67 1.94
N ARG A 19 -13.45 -13.08 0.83
CA ARG A 19 -12.83 -13.12 -0.50
C ARG A 19 -13.77 -12.48 -1.51
N CYS A 20 -13.21 -11.83 -2.52
CA CYS A 20 -14.01 -11.40 -3.66
C CYS A 20 -14.41 -12.59 -4.52
N ASN A 21 -15.64 -12.56 -5.04
CA ASN A 21 -16.16 -13.64 -5.89
C ASN A 21 -15.54 -13.64 -7.28
N SER A 22 -15.07 -12.49 -7.74
CA SER A 22 -14.40 -12.34 -9.03
C SER A 22 -13.35 -11.23 -8.97
N LEU A 23 -12.23 -11.45 -9.63
CA LEU A 23 -11.27 -10.40 -9.89
C LEU A 23 -11.55 -9.79 -11.26
N PRO A 24 -11.32 -8.47 -11.45
CA PRO A 24 -11.44 -7.84 -12.75
C PRO A 24 -10.32 -8.33 -13.67
N ASP A 25 -10.58 -8.33 -14.96
CA ASP A 25 -9.56 -8.55 -16.00
C ASP A 25 -8.75 -7.25 -16.19
N ILE A 26 -7.80 -7.02 -15.29
CA ILE A 26 -6.88 -5.87 -15.34
C ILE A 26 -5.72 -6.23 -16.25
N LYS A 27 -5.48 -5.39 -17.26
CA LYS A 27 -4.45 -5.64 -18.29
C LYS A 27 -3.30 -4.65 -18.23
N THR A 28 -3.49 -3.51 -17.57
CA THR A 28 -2.49 -2.46 -17.49
C THR A 28 -2.29 -1.97 -16.06
N VAL A 29 -1.12 -1.40 -15.81
CA VAL A 29 -0.80 -0.77 -14.52
C VAL A 29 -1.74 0.41 -14.25
N ASP A 30 -2.10 1.16 -15.27
CA ASP A 30 -3.04 2.29 -15.13
C ASP A 30 -4.44 1.83 -14.70
N GLU A 31 -4.93 0.72 -15.23
CA GLU A 31 -6.20 0.12 -14.80
C GLU A 31 -6.11 -0.37 -13.35
N ALA A 32 -4.98 -0.94 -12.93
CA ALA A 32 -4.75 -1.36 -11.55
C ALA A 32 -4.76 -0.16 -10.59
N TYR A 33 -4.08 0.94 -10.94
CA TYR A 33 -4.11 2.16 -10.15
C TYR A 33 -5.48 2.84 -10.14
N ALA A 34 -6.24 2.78 -11.22
CA ALA A 34 -7.61 3.29 -11.24
C ALA A 34 -8.52 2.52 -10.27
N LEU A 35 -8.39 1.18 -10.22
CA LEU A 35 -9.10 0.37 -9.23
C LEU A 35 -8.61 0.66 -7.82
N GLN A 36 -7.30 0.76 -7.60
CA GLN A 36 -6.74 1.13 -6.30
C GLN A 36 -7.29 2.47 -5.81
N ALA A 37 -7.37 3.48 -6.69
CA ALA A 37 -7.94 4.78 -6.35
C ALA A 37 -9.42 4.66 -5.93
N ALA A 38 -10.21 3.82 -6.61
CA ALA A 38 -11.60 3.57 -6.25
C ALA A 38 -11.71 2.86 -4.87
N VAL A 39 -10.85 1.88 -4.60
CA VAL A 39 -10.76 1.20 -3.29
C VAL A 39 -10.39 2.20 -2.20
N ASN A 40 -9.37 3.02 -2.43
CA ASN A 40 -8.93 4.03 -1.46
C ASN A 40 -10.01 5.07 -1.18
N ALA A 41 -10.81 5.46 -2.18
CA ALA A 41 -11.95 6.34 -1.99
C ALA A 41 -13.03 5.73 -1.07
N CYS A 42 -13.22 4.41 -1.10
CA CYS A 42 -14.15 3.70 -0.22
C CYS A 42 -13.67 3.65 1.23
N GLU A 43 -12.35 3.77 1.50
CA GLU A 43 -11.81 3.82 2.86
C GLU A 43 -12.29 5.06 3.64
N GLY A 44 -12.62 6.15 2.94
CA GLY A 44 -13.20 7.36 3.53
C GLY A 44 -12.27 8.12 4.47
N GLN A 45 -10.97 7.85 4.44
CA GLN A 45 -9.95 8.48 5.28
C GLN A 45 -8.72 8.87 4.46
N ALA A 46 -7.97 9.86 4.94
CA ALA A 46 -6.71 10.24 4.33
C ALA A 46 -5.62 9.21 4.65
N PRO A 47 -4.71 8.92 3.70
CA PRO A 47 -3.57 8.07 3.97
C PRO A 47 -2.60 8.72 4.96
N ILE A 48 -1.90 7.89 5.74
CA ILE A 48 -0.83 8.31 6.66
C ILE A 48 0.56 8.05 6.10
N GLY A 49 0.66 7.36 4.98
CA GLY A 49 1.91 7.03 4.32
C GLY A 49 1.69 6.17 3.08
N PHE A 50 2.80 5.68 2.53
CA PHE A 50 2.82 4.82 1.35
C PHE A 50 3.72 3.61 1.58
N LYS A 51 3.29 2.45 1.10
CA LYS A 51 4.14 1.26 0.94
C LYS A 51 4.62 1.20 -0.51
N ILE A 52 5.90 0.87 -0.70
CA ILE A 52 6.49 0.68 -2.03
C ILE A 52 6.86 -0.79 -2.17
N GLY A 53 6.42 -1.41 -3.23
CA GLY A 53 6.71 -2.82 -3.54
C GLY A 53 7.50 -2.97 -4.83
N ALA A 54 8.09 -4.16 -5.02
CA ALA A 54 8.89 -4.52 -6.18
C ALA A 54 10.09 -3.58 -6.41
N THR A 55 10.86 -3.29 -5.35
CA THR A 55 12.04 -2.40 -5.42
C THR A 55 13.29 -3.09 -5.95
N LEU A 56 13.26 -4.41 -6.15
CA LEU A 56 14.35 -5.20 -6.73
C LEU A 56 14.02 -5.56 -8.17
N ASP A 57 15.02 -5.52 -9.05
CA ASP A 57 14.86 -5.88 -10.47
C ASP A 57 14.23 -7.28 -10.65
N ALA A 58 14.67 -8.27 -9.87
CA ALA A 58 14.11 -9.61 -9.92
C ALA A 58 12.61 -9.67 -9.53
N ALA A 59 12.16 -8.80 -8.63
CA ALA A 59 10.75 -8.72 -8.25
C ALA A 59 9.93 -8.03 -9.35
N MET A 60 10.46 -6.98 -9.96
CA MET A 60 9.84 -6.31 -11.10
C MET A 60 9.73 -7.27 -12.30
N GLU A 61 10.78 -8.01 -12.61
CA GLU A 61 10.77 -9.01 -13.68
C GLU A 61 9.73 -10.11 -13.43
N MET A 62 9.68 -10.66 -12.22
CA MET A 62 8.70 -11.68 -11.84
C MET A 62 7.25 -11.20 -11.98
N LEU A 63 7.00 -9.92 -11.69
CA LEU A 63 5.68 -9.29 -11.76
C LEU A 63 5.39 -8.64 -13.13
N ASN A 64 6.33 -8.70 -14.06
CA ASN A 64 6.28 -8.03 -15.37
C ASN A 64 5.98 -6.53 -15.25
N LEU A 65 6.74 -5.85 -14.39
CA LEU A 65 6.67 -4.41 -14.14
C LEU A 65 7.93 -3.71 -14.61
N ASP A 66 7.77 -2.50 -15.13
CA ASP A 66 8.90 -1.64 -15.55
C ASP A 66 9.38 -0.72 -14.41
N THR A 67 8.57 -0.54 -13.37
CA THR A 67 8.85 0.32 -12.23
C THR A 67 8.27 -0.28 -10.95
N PRO A 68 8.84 0.06 -9.77
CA PRO A 68 8.20 -0.25 -8.50
C PRO A 68 6.76 0.29 -8.42
N PHE A 69 5.91 -0.38 -7.68
CA PHE A 69 4.55 0.08 -7.43
C PHE A 69 4.40 0.61 -6.00
N HIS A 70 3.32 1.36 -5.76
CA HIS A 70 3.03 1.87 -4.43
C HIS A 70 1.57 1.65 -4.03
N GLY A 71 1.33 1.65 -2.73
CA GLY A 71 -0.01 1.63 -2.14
C GLY A 71 -0.10 2.59 -0.96
N GLU A 72 -1.31 3.10 -0.70
CA GLU A 72 -1.57 3.97 0.44
C GLU A 72 -1.71 3.16 1.72
N ILE A 73 -1.20 3.71 2.84
CA ILE A 73 -1.35 3.16 4.17
C ILE A 73 -2.36 4.03 4.92
N PHE A 74 -3.38 3.41 5.48
CA PHE A 74 -4.43 4.09 6.23
C PHE A 74 -4.28 3.84 7.73
N LYS A 75 -4.64 4.84 8.53
CA LYS A 75 -4.53 4.78 9.99
C LYS A 75 -5.32 3.62 10.60
N ALA A 76 -6.43 3.23 10.00
CA ALA A 76 -7.23 2.10 10.47
C ALA A 76 -6.44 0.78 10.51
N TYR A 77 -5.42 0.62 9.66
CA TYR A 77 -4.58 -0.59 9.57
C TYR A 77 -3.23 -0.44 10.26
N HIS A 78 -2.89 0.75 10.75
CA HIS A 78 -1.69 0.98 11.54
C HIS A 78 -1.87 0.49 12.96
N ARG A 79 -0.85 -0.15 13.52
CA ARG A 79 -0.78 -0.62 14.92
C ARG A 79 0.53 -0.18 15.52
N ASP A 80 0.47 0.18 16.80
CA ASP A 80 1.67 0.50 17.56
C ASP A 80 2.35 -0.77 18.07
N GLN A 81 3.62 -0.64 18.44
CA GLN A 81 4.40 -1.74 18.96
C GLN A 81 3.74 -2.37 20.20
N GLY A 82 3.59 -3.69 20.16
CA GLY A 82 2.99 -4.45 21.26
C GLY A 82 1.48 -4.61 21.16
N GLU A 83 0.83 -3.94 20.22
CA GLU A 83 -0.59 -4.16 19.96
C GLU A 83 -0.84 -5.54 19.34
N ARG A 84 -2.01 -6.08 19.62
CA ARG A 84 -2.46 -7.34 19.03
C ARG A 84 -3.14 -7.06 17.70
N ILE A 85 -2.79 -7.86 16.69
CA ILE A 85 -3.42 -7.82 15.37
C ILE A 85 -4.31 -9.05 15.23
N ALA A 86 -5.56 -8.82 14.87
CA ALA A 86 -6.46 -9.90 14.49
C ALA A 86 -6.06 -10.41 13.11
N VAL A 87 -5.93 -11.71 12.98
CA VAL A 87 -5.71 -12.39 11.70
C VAL A 87 -6.91 -13.24 11.37
N PHE A 88 -7.17 -13.46 10.09
CA PHE A 88 -8.31 -14.25 9.64
C PHE A 88 -7.87 -15.66 9.28
N ASP A 89 -8.54 -16.67 9.83
CA ASP A 89 -8.28 -18.09 9.52
C ASP A 89 -8.52 -18.44 8.04
N SER A 90 -9.30 -17.60 7.35
CA SER A 90 -9.64 -17.77 5.93
C SER A 90 -8.47 -17.49 4.97
N GLN A 91 -7.38 -16.87 5.45
CA GLN A 91 -6.24 -16.46 4.63
C GLN A 91 -4.92 -16.85 5.29
N PRO A 92 -3.90 -17.26 4.51
CA PRO A 92 -2.57 -17.45 5.05
C PRO A 92 -2.01 -16.09 5.51
N THR A 93 -1.53 -16.05 6.74
CA THR A 93 -0.89 -14.85 7.30
C THR A 93 0.59 -14.87 6.95
N SER A 94 1.09 -13.79 6.36
CA SER A 94 2.52 -13.56 6.16
C SER A 94 2.97 -12.34 6.96
N VAL A 95 4.25 -12.32 7.35
CA VAL A 95 4.89 -11.20 8.03
C VAL A 95 6.08 -10.76 7.18
N GLU A 96 6.13 -9.49 6.86
CA GLU A 96 7.22 -8.86 6.12
C GLU A 96 7.90 -7.82 7.01
N THR A 97 9.23 -7.76 6.93
CA THR A 97 10.01 -6.72 7.63
C THR A 97 10.43 -5.66 6.63
N GLU A 98 10.07 -4.42 6.92
CA GLU A 98 10.28 -3.28 6.01
C GLU A 98 11.01 -2.15 6.72
N PHE A 99 11.72 -1.32 5.96
CA PHE A 99 12.23 -0.05 6.46
C PHE A 99 11.16 1.02 6.33
N VAL A 100 10.89 1.74 7.43
CA VAL A 100 9.98 2.88 7.42
C VAL A 100 10.78 4.17 7.48
N VAL A 101 10.48 5.06 6.54
CA VAL A 101 11.07 6.40 6.46
C VAL A 101 10.03 7.42 6.85
N GLY A 102 10.24 8.11 7.95
CA GLY A 102 9.40 9.24 8.37
C GLY A 102 9.82 10.52 7.63
N LEU A 103 8.89 11.17 6.94
CA LEU A 103 9.15 12.47 6.30
C LEU A 103 8.97 13.58 7.32
N GLY A 104 10.00 14.39 7.53
CA GLY A 104 9.98 15.55 8.43
C GLY A 104 9.25 16.76 7.89
N ARG A 105 8.93 16.77 6.60
CA ARG A 105 8.16 17.82 5.91
C ARG A 105 7.51 17.29 4.64
N ASP A 106 6.51 17.99 4.17
CA ASP A 106 5.81 17.67 2.92
C ASP A 106 6.71 17.85 1.70
N ILE A 107 6.63 16.89 0.78
CA ILE A 107 7.22 16.97 -0.56
C ILE A 107 6.13 17.49 -1.50
N LYS A 108 6.34 18.69 -2.04
CA LYS A 108 5.38 19.29 -2.97
C LYS A 108 5.35 18.50 -4.29
N ARG A 109 4.14 18.23 -4.80
CA ARG A 109 3.96 17.64 -6.13
C ARG A 109 4.63 18.50 -7.21
N GLY A 110 5.37 17.87 -8.10
CA GLY A 110 6.11 18.56 -9.17
C GLY A 110 7.45 19.16 -8.73
N THR A 111 7.91 18.87 -7.52
CA THR A 111 9.31 19.11 -7.17
C THR A 111 10.18 18.28 -8.11
N ALA A 112 11.13 18.94 -8.80
CA ALA A 112 12.16 18.26 -9.59
C ALA A 112 12.90 17.24 -8.73
N GLU A 113 13.63 16.33 -9.35
CA GLU A 113 14.39 15.28 -8.68
C GLU A 113 14.95 15.75 -7.33
N ILE A 114 14.54 15.07 -6.28
CA ILE A 114 15.07 15.32 -4.94
C ILE A 114 16.43 14.62 -4.90
N SER A 115 17.49 15.36 -4.63
CA SER A 115 18.81 14.77 -4.45
C SER A 115 18.82 13.82 -3.24
N VAL A 116 19.76 12.87 -3.23
CA VAL A 116 19.92 11.97 -2.07
C VAL A 116 20.17 12.75 -0.78
N ASP A 117 20.97 13.82 -0.84
CA ASP A 117 21.25 14.68 0.32
C ASP A 117 20.00 15.41 0.81
N ASP A 118 19.16 15.91 -0.10
CA ASP A 118 17.87 16.48 0.24
C ASP A 118 16.95 15.42 0.86
N ALA A 119 16.84 14.24 0.26
CA ALA A 119 16.03 13.15 0.79
C ALA A 119 16.48 12.79 2.20
N VAL A 120 17.78 12.64 2.47
CA VAL A 120 18.33 12.38 3.80
C VAL A 120 17.98 13.51 4.79
N SER A 121 18.02 14.78 4.36
CA SER A 121 17.68 15.90 5.22
C SER A 121 16.19 15.97 5.59
N TYR A 122 15.32 15.30 4.82
CA TYR A 122 13.86 15.25 5.05
C TYR A 122 13.40 14.04 5.84
N THR A 123 14.27 13.04 6.01
CA THR A 123 13.85 11.74 6.53
C THR A 123 14.47 11.45 7.88
N HIS A 124 13.66 10.86 8.77
CA HIS A 124 14.15 10.17 9.95
C HIS A 124 13.93 8.68 9.75
N LEU A 125 15.02 7.90 9.83
CA LEU A 125 14.92 6.45 9.81
C LEU A 125 14.41 6.00 11.17
N THR A 126 13.20 5.48 11.21
CA THR A 126 12.71 4.75 12.39
C THR A 126 12.89 3.26 12.14
N LEU A 127 13.44 2.54 13.12
CA LEU A 127 13.42 1.08 13.05
C LEU A 127 11.95 0.62 13.09
N PRO A 128 11.56 -0.26 12.18
CA PRO A 128 10.16 -0.52 11.94
C PRO A 128 9.54 -1.34 13.05
N THR A 129 8.31 -0.99 13.29
CA THR A 129 7.35 -1.93 13.82
C THR A 129 6.32 -2.11 12.73
N ILE A 130 6.28 -3.26 12.09
CA ILE A 130 5.38 -3.42 10.97
C ILE A 130 4.67 -4.72 10.98
N CYS A 131 3.40 -4.58 10.73
CA CYS A 131 2.59 -5.60 10.14
C CYS A 131 1.82 -4.98 8.98
N SER A 132 2.03 -5.45 7.77
CA SER A 132 1.06 -5.31 6.72
C SER A 132 0.32 -6.63 6.60
N VAL A 133 -0.96 -6.58 6.78
CA VAL A 133 -1.88 -7.72 6.56
C VAL A 133 -2.59 -7.51 5.25
#